data_1fd7a82572bc4c510cb7d02953a326e1
#
_entry.id   1fd7a82572bc4c510cb7d02953a326e1
#
_cell.length_a   1.000
_cell.length_b   1.000
_cell.length_c   1.000
_cell.angle_alpha   90.00
_cell.angle_beta   90.00
_cell.angle_gamma   90.00
#
_symmetry.space_group_name_H-M   'P 1'
#
loop_
_entity.id
_entity.type
_entity.pdbx_description
1 polymer ?
#
loop_
_entity_poly.entity_id
_entity_poly.type
_entity_poly.pdbx_seq_one_letter_code
_entity_poly.pdbx_strand_id
1 'polypeptide(L)'
;MELIAYLREKKGKGITKKLLREGKIPAILYGRGEESVKLYVEEKRFLALLEELKGKAPIFTLSFAGKSERCIMKAIQKDPIKNRFIHIDFQKIHPEEEIVVKCPIVLLGTAPGVKAGGILDHHLREVSIKGKIDAIPPRIEVDISQLRLGHSIHLSDIKISGGHFLLPPDTPVVSVLVPKKLEEVKPAEVTPTPAQPEAVAKEKKEEKEGEEKKGK
;
A
#
# COMPACT_ATOMS: atom_id res chain seq x y z
N MET A 1 0.32 -17.99 15.15
CA MET A 1 0.02 -16.59 15.46
C MET A 1 -1.39 -16.53 16.00
N GLU A 2 -1.56 -15.94 17.18
CA GLU A 2 -2.85 -15.91 17.87
C GLU A 2 -3.14 -14.48 18.35
N LEU A 3 -4.38 -14.03 18.15
CA LEU A 3 -4.87 -12.72 18.60
C LEU A 3 -6.05 -12.93 19.54
N ILE A 4 -5.99 -12.35 20.73
CA ILE A 4 -7.07 -12.39 21.68
C ILE A 4 -8.01 -11.22 21.44
N ALA A 5 -9.28 -11.51 21.25
CA ALA A 5 -10.35 -10.53 21.08
C ALA A 5 -11.42 -10.70 22.17
N TYR A 6 -12.13 -9.63 22.45
CA TYR A 6 -13.17 -9.57 23.47
C TYR A 6 -14.51 -9.20 22.83
N LEU A 7 -15.58 -9.81 23.30
CA LEU A 7 -16.94 -9.52 22.83
C LEU A 7 -17.35 -8.09 23.20
N ARG A 8 -18.04 -7.43 22.26
CA ARG A 8 -18.59 -6.09 22.46
C ARG A 8 -20.11 -6.13 22.40
N GLU A 9 -20.77 -6.04 23.55
CA GLU A 9 -22.23 -6.05 23.65
C GLU A 9 -22.86 -4.70 23.23
N LYS A 10 -22.27 -3.58 23.66
CA LYS A 10 -22.87 -2.26 23.47
C LYS A 10 -22.50 -1.66 22.11
N LYS A 11 -23.50 -1.09 21.42
CA LYS A 11 -23.39 -0.41 20.11
C LYS A 11 -23.47 1.11 20.31
N GLY A 12 -22.81 1.86 19.42
CA GLY A 12 -22.95 3.33 19.34
C GLY A 12 -21.65 4.09 19.16
N LYS A 13 -21.74 5.29 18.55
CA LYS A 13 -20.59 6.15 18.26
C LYS A 13 -19.81 6.56 19.52
N GLY A 14 -20.52 6.82 20.63
CA GLY A 14 -19.90 7.21 21.90
C GLY A 14 -19.01 6.11 22.48
N ILE A 15 -19.47 4.85 22.41
CA ILE A 15 -18.75 3.69 22.94
C ILE A 15 -17.49 3.40 22.11
N THR A 16 -17.61 3.45 20.77
CA THR A 16 -16.46 3.31 19.88
C THR A 16 -15.38 4.36 20.18
N LYS A 17 -15.79 5.62 20.38
CA LYS A 17 -14.85 6.69 20.73
C LYS A 17 -14.18 6.48 22.09
N LYS A 18 -14.91 5.91 23.09
CA LYS A 18 -14.38 5.55 24.39
C LYS A 18 -13.34 4.43 24.28
N LEU A 19 -13.67 3.33 23.56
CA LEU A 19 -12.75 2.22 23.31
C LEU A 19 -11.44 2.68 22.69
N LEU A 20 -11.52 3.51 21.64
CA LEU A 20 -10.33 4.06 20.98
C LEU A 20 -9.46 4.92 21.90
N ARG A 21 -10.06 5.65 22.87
CA ARG A 21 -9.31 6.40 23.89
C ARG A 21 -8.60 5.48 24.88
N GLU A 22 -9.18 4.31 25.14
CA GLU A 22 -8.62 3.28 26.04
C GLU A 22 -7.57 2.40 25.35
N GLY A 23 -7.21 2.67 24.07
CA GLY A 23 -6.30 1.83 23.30
C GLY A 23 -6.89 0.50 22.88
N LYS A 24 -8.21 0.44 22.73
CA LYS A 24 -8.96 -0.73 22.25
C LYS A 24 -9.52 -0.45 20.87
N ILE A 25 -9.22 -1.31 19.91
CA ILE A 25 -9.65 -1.17 18.52
C ILE A 25 -10.93 -1.97 18.32
N PRO A 26 -12.03 -1.36 17.89
CA PRO A 26 -13.24 -2.09 17.53
C PRO A 26 -12.99 -2.94 16.30
N ALA A 27 -13.55 -4.15 16.29
CA ALA A 27 -13.43 -5.09 15.20
C ALA A 27 -14.76 -5.80 14.94
N ILE A 28 -14.89 -6.38 13.76
CA ILE A 28 -16.01 -7.22 13.37
C ILE A 28 -15.44 -8.51 12.80
N LEU A 29 -15.98 -9.64 13.27
CA LEU A 29 -15.75 -10.95 12.70
C LEU A 29 -16.98 -11.39 11.95
N TYR A 30 -16.84 -11.76 10.69
CA TYR A 30 -17.91 -12.30 9.87
C TYR A 30 -17.44 -13.53 9.09
N GLY A 31 -18.35 -14.41 8.77
CA GLY A 31 -18.15 -15.60 7.96
C GLY A 31 -19.31 -15.81 7.01
N ARG A 32 -19.14 -16.72 6.09
CA ARG A 32 -20.20 -17.06 5.13
C ARG A 32 -21.36 -17.77 5.85
N GLY A 33 -22.55 -17.16 5.81
CA GLY A 33 -23.77 -17.73 6.43
C GLY A 33 -23.83 -17.63 7.96
N GLU A 34 -22.84 -16.99 8.61
CA GLU A 34 -22.83 -16.78 10.06
C GLU A 34 -23.16 -15.33 10.42
N GLU A 35 -23.71 -15.11 11.59
CA GLU A 35 -23.95 -13.76 12.11
C GLU A 35 -22.63 -13.07 12.45
N SER A 36 -22.56 -11.78 12.12
CA SER A 36 -21.37 -10.99 12.43
C SER A 36 -21.20 -10.77 13.93
N VAL A 37 -20.04 -11.11 14.45
CA VAL A 37 -19.68 -10.94 15.87
C VAL A 37 -18.93 -9.63 16.04
N LYS A 38 -19.38 -8.78 16.96
CA LYS A 38 -18.73 -7.53 17.30
C LYS A 38 -17.71 -7.75 18.38
N LEU A 39 -16.48 -7.36 18.10
CA LEU A 39 -15.33 -7.58 18.96
C LEU A 39 -14.60 -6.26 19.23
N TYR A 40 -13.67 -6.29 20.15
CA TYR A 40 -12.59 -5.32 20.26
C TYR A 40 -11.29 -6.04 20.58
N VAL A 41 -10.18 -5.42 20.17
CA VAL A 41 -8.83 -5.95 20.36
C VAL A 41 -7.97 -4.88 21.02
N GLU A 42 -7.04 -5.26 21.85
CA GLU A 42 -6.05 -4.35 22.41
C GLU A 42 -5.04 -3.90 21.34
N GLU A 43 -4.83 -2.58 21.21
CA GLU A 43 -3.94 -2.00 20.21
C GLU A 43 -2.51 -2.57 20.29
N LYS A 44 -1.99 -2.77 21.51
CA LYS A 44 -0.64 -3.34 21.71
C LYS A 44 -0.51 -4.75 21.15
N ARG A 45 -1.51 -5.63 21.39
CA ARG A 45 -1.51 -7.00 20.88
C ARG A 45 -1.69 -7.04 19.37
N PHE A 46 -2.50 -6.13 18.85
CA PHE A 46 -2.70 -6.00 17.42
C PHE A 46 -1.42 -5.54 16.70
N LEU A 47 -0.69 -4.57 17.26
CA LEU A 47 0.61 -4.14 16.73
C LEU A 47 1.63 -5.29 16.72
N ALA A 48 1.72 -6.07 17.79
CA ALA A 48 2.59 -7.24 17.84
C ALA A 48 2.24 -8.26 16.73
N LEU A 49 0.94 -8.53 16.54
CA LEU A 49 0.49 -9.40 15.46
C LEU A 49 0.88 -8.85 14.08
N LEU A 50 0.71 -7.55 13.84
CA LEU A 50 1.11 -6.92 12.57
C LEU A 50 2.61 -7.05 12.31
N GLU A 51 3.44 -6.97 13.35
CA GLU A 51 4.88 -7.18 13.22
C GLU A 51 5.23 -8.62 12.86
N GLU A 52 4.56 -9.60 13.46
CA GLU A 52 4.73 -11.01 13.12
C GLU A 52 4.23 -11.36 11.70
N LEU A 53 3.23 -10.63 11.22
CA LEU A 53 2.65 -10.80 9.88
C LEU A 53 3.41 -10.05 8.78
N LYS A 54 4.41 -9.23 9.13
CA LYS A 54 5.22 -8.52 8.12
C LYS A 54 5.80 -9.49 7.09
N GLY A 55 5.51 -9.25 5.81
CA GLY A 55 5.98 -10.11 4.72
C GLY A 55 5.33 -11.49 4.66
N LYS A 56 4.17 -11.67 5.29
CA LYS A 56 3.37 -12.90 5.23
C LYS A 56 1.91 -12.57 4.94
N ALA A 57 1.18 -13.55 4.43
CA ALA A 57 -0.27 -13.44 4.25
C ALA A 57 -0.96 -13.19 5.61
N PRO A 58 -2.00 -12.35 5.67
CA PRO A 58 -2.65 -11.92 6.90
C PRO A 58 -3.60 -12.97 7.48
N ILE A 59 -3.09 -14.19 7.69
CA ILE A 59 -3.84 -15.36 8.21
C ILE A 59 -3.37 -15.64 9.63
N PHE A 60 -4.30 -15.73 10.58
CA PHE A 60 -3.99 -15.97 11.99
C PHE A 60 -5.20 -16.63 12.70
N THR A 61 -4.99 -17.05 13.94
CA THR A 61 -6.05 -17.59 14.81
C THR A 61 -6.56 -16.46 15.72
N LEU A 62 -7.87 -16.26 15.73
CA LEU A 62 -8.55 -15.31 16.60
C LEU A 62 -9.22 -16.06 17.75
N SER A 63 -8.82 -15.75 18.97
CA SER A 63 -9.39 -16.32 20.18
C SER A 63 -10.35 -15.36 20.86
N PHE A 64 -11.61 -15.74 21.01
CA PHE A 64 -12.63 -14.94 21.69
C PHE A 64 -13.65 -15.85 22.39
N ALA A 65 -14.08 -15.45 23.59
CA ALA A 65 -15.10 -16.19 24.39
C ALA A 65 -14.83 -17.70 24.50
N GLY A 66 -13.58 -18.13 24.63
CA GLY A 66 -13.19 -19.55 24.73
C GLY A 66 -13.25 -20.33 23.40
N LYS A 67 -13.49 -19.66 22.27
CA LYS A 67 -13.43 -20.22 20.92
C LYS A 67 -12.20 -19.72 20.21
N SER A 68 -11.57 -20.57 19.41
CA SER A 68 -10.44 -20.20 18.54
C SER A 68 -10.82 -20.49 17.10
N GLU A 69 -10.81 -19.45 16.27
CA GLU A 69 -11.23 -19.51 14.87
C GLU A 69 -10.09 -19.02 13.95
N ARG A 70 -9.88 -19.73 12.84
CA ARG A 70 -8.94 -19.28 11.81
C ARG A 70 -9.57 -18.13 11.02
N CYS A 71 -8.87 -17.02 10.96
CA CYS A 71 -9.35 -15.79 10.36
C CYS A 71 -8.31 -15.15 9.45
N ILE A 72 -8.81 -14.35 8.53
CA ILE A 72 -8.00 -13.45 7.71
C ILE A 72 -8.36 -12.01 8.07
N MET A 73 -7.36 -11.16 8.08
CA MET A 73 -7.54 -9.72 8.18
C MET A 73 -7.90 -9.16 6.81
N LYS A 74 -9.18 -8.81 6.63
CA LYS A 74 -9.71 -8.37 5.32
C LYS A 74 -9.44 -6.90 5.06
N ALA A 75 -9.68 -6.07 6.09
CA ALA A 75 -9.48 -4.62 5.98
C ALA A 75 -9.03 -4.03 7.32
N ILE A 76 -8.22 -2.99 7.23
CA ILE A 76 -7.80 -2.16 8.36
C ILE A 76 -8.12 -0.72 8.02
N GLN A 77 -8.86 -0.05 8.89
CA GLN A 77 -9.08 1.39 8.80
C GLN A 77 -8.13 2.11 9.76
N LYS A 78 -7.37 3.05 9.23
CA LYS A 78 -6.40 3.85 9.99
C LYS A 78 -6.69 5.33 9.80
N ASP A 79 -6.63 6.10 10.87
CA ASP A 79 -6.68 7.55 10.84
C ASP A 79 -5.33 8.09 10.34
N PRO A 80 -5.27 8.77 9.19
CA PRO A 80 -4.01 9.27 8.64
C PRO A 80 -3.40 10.40 9.47
N ILE A 81 -4.23 11.19 10.16
CA ILE A 81 -3.79 12.35 10.95
C ILE A 81 -3.22 11.89 12.30
N LYS A 82 -3.96 11.02 13.00
CA LYS A 82 -3.58 10.54 14.35
C LYS A 82 -2.73 9.29 14.32
N ASN A 83 -2.52 8.70 13.15
CA ASN A 83 -1.81 7.44 12.95
C ASN A 83 -2.32 6.28 13.82
N ARG A 84 -3.64 6.27 14.13
CA ARG A 84 -4.31 5.26 14.97
C ARG A 84 -5.22 4.37 14.17
N PHE A 85 -5.37 3.13 14.60
CA PHE A 85 -6.33 2.20 14.02
C PHE A 85 -7.74 2.53 14.50
N ILE A 86 -8.69 2.59 13.56
CA ILE A 86 -10.09 2.95 13.83
C ILE A 86 -10.97 1.70 13.87
N HIS A 87 -10.76 0.78 12.93
CA HIS A 87 -11.56 -0.42 12.76
C HIS A 87 -10.76 -1.53 12.09
N ILE A 88 -11.10 -2.78 12.41
CA ILE A 88 -10.49 -3.96 11.79
C ILE A 88 -11.61 -4.92 11.40
N ASP A 89 -11.52 -5.43 10.17
CA ASP A 89 -12.45 -6.42 9.64
C ASP A 89 -11.77 -7.77 9.55
N PHE A 90 -12.31 -8.73 10.29
CA PHE A 90 -11.89 -10.12 10.27
C PHE A 90 -12.90 -10.97 9.51
N GLN A 91 -12.41 -11.78 8.60
CA GLN A 91 -13.22 -12.79 7.91
C GLN A 91 -12.84 -14.17 8.44
N LYS A 92 -13.80 -14.92 8.94
CA LYS A 92 -13.64 -16.32 9.32
C LYS A 92 -13.39 -17.15 8.07
N ILE A 93 -12.54 -18.15 8.20
CA ILE A 93 -12.12 -19.00 7.11
C ILE A 93 -12.71 -20.39 7.31
N HIS A 94 -13.39 -20.88 6.29
CA HIS A 94 -13.80 -22.28 6.20
C HIS A 94 -12.83 -23.03 5.29
N PRO A 95 -12.40 -24.26 5.65
CA PRO A 95 -11.35 -24.99 4.88
C PRO A 95 -11.70 -25.23 3.42
N GLU A 96 -12.97 -25.37 3.10
CA GLU A 96 -13.44 -25.65 1.74
C GLU A 96 -13.74 -24.39 0.91
N GLU A 97 -13.66 -23.21 1.52
CA GLU A 97 -14.04 -21.97 0.87
C GLU A 97 -12.88 -21.39 0.07
N GLU A 98 -13.17 -20.95 -1.15
CA GLU A 98 -12.24 -20.10 -1.91
C GLU A 98 -12.31 -18.68 -1.38
N ILE A 99 -11.18 -18.20 -0.93
CA ILE A 99 -11.03 -16.85 -0.40
C ILE A 99 -10.08 -16.02 -1.25
N VAL A 100 -10.26 -14.71 -1.19
CA VAL A 100 -9.35 -13.74 -1.81
C VAL A 100 -8.44 -13.18 -0.72
N VAL A 101 -7.15 -13.49 -0.84
CA VAL A 101 -6.10 -13.06 0.08
C VAL A 101 -5.11 -12.16 -0.65
N LYS A 102 -4.67 -11.10 0.01
CA LYS A 102 -3.54 -10.29 -0.44
C LYS A 102 -2.25 -10.92 0.06
N CYS A 103 -1.43 -11.40 -0.87
CA CYS A 103 -0.12 -11.98 -0.55
C CYS A 103 0.97 -10.96 -0.85
N PRO A 104 1.89 -10.70 0.08
CA PRO A 104 3.03 -9.85 -0.17
C PRO A 104 4.03 -10.53 -1.10
N ILE A 105 4.66 -9.70 -1.95
CA ILE A 105 5.72 -10.11 -2.85
C ILE A 105 7.05 -9.73 -2.22
N VAL A 106 7.94 -10.71 -2.09
CA VAL A 106 9.29 -10.53 -1.55
C VAL A 106 10.30 -10.78 -2.66
N LEU A 107 11.13 -9.78 -2.94
CA LEU A 107 12.19 -9.88 -3.94
C LEU A 107 13.42 -10.57 -3.33
N LEU A 108 13.93 -11.58 -4.00
CA LEU A 108 15.14 -12.29 -3.60
C LEU A 108 16.31 -11.96 -4.55
N GLY A 109 17.50 -11.83 -3.98
CA GLY A 109 18.72 -11.57 -4.74
C GLY A 109 18.97 -10.09 -5.04
N THR A 110 19.93 -9.83 -5.90
CA THR A 110 20.29 -8.47 -6.35
C THR A 110 20.29 -8.44 -7.86
N ALA A 111 19.50 -7.54 -8.43
CA ALA A 111 19.41 -7.39 -9.88
C ALA A 111 20.72 -6.84 -10.48
N PRO A 112 21.33 -7.49 -11.49
CA PRO A 112 22.50 -6.97 -12.19
C PRO A 112 22.22 -5.62 -12.88
N GLY A 113 20.96 -5.37 -13.28
CA GLY A 113 20.54 -4.07 -13.81
C GLY A 113 20.69 -2.92 -12.81
N VAL A 114 20.50 -3.18 -11.51
CA VAL A 114 20.73 -2.17 -10.45
C VAL A 114 22.22 -1.91 -10.27
N LYS A 115 23.05 -2.97 -10.31
CA LYS A 115 24.52 -2.82 -10.27
C LYS A 115 25.07 -2.03 -11.46
N ALA A 116 24.37 -2.10 -12.60
CA ALA A 116 24.72 -1.34 -13.82
C ALA A 116 24.16 0.11 -13.80
N GLY A 117 23.62 0.58 -12.65
CA GLY A 117 23.12 1.94 -12.48
C GLY A 117 21.63 2.12 -12.78
N GLY A 118 20.86 1.03 -12.93
CA GLY A 118 19.41 1.08 -13.07
C GLY A 118 18.69 1.33 -11.75
N ILE A 119 17.47 1.83 -11.83
CA ILE A 119 16.58 2.03 -10.69
C ILE A 119 15.59 0.85 -10.65
N LEU A 120 15.57 0.13 -9.51
CA LEU A 120 14.58 -0.92 -9.29
C LEU A 120 13.23 -0.28 -8.94
N ASP A 121 12.23 -0.54 -9.74
CA ASP A 121 10.85 -0.13 -9.50
C ASP A 121 10.00 -1.34 -9.16
N HIS A 122 9.50 -1.37 -7.93
CA HIS A 122 8.63 -2.42 -7.41
C HIS A 122 7.18 -1.98 -7.54
N HIS A 123 6.54 -2.28 -8.69
CA HIS A 123 5.19 -1.85 -9.02
C HIS A 123 4.14 -2.49 -8.12
N LEU A 124 4.24 -3.81 -7.87
CA LEU A 124 3.28 -4.56 -7.08
C LEU A 124 3.95 -5.15 -5.83
N ARG A 125 3.69 -4.56 -4.69
CA ARG A 125 4.17 -5.08 -3.38
C ARG A 125 3.28 -6.17 -2.82
N GLU A 126 2.02 -6.20 -3.23
CA GLU A 126 1.01 -7.17 -2.83
C GLU A 126 0.19 -7.59 -4.04
N VAL A 127 -0.19 -8.85 -4.10
CA VAL A 127 -1.08 -9.37 -5.14
C VAL A 127 -2.24 -10.13 -4.54
N SER A 128 -3.43 -9.96 -5.12
CA SER A 128 -4.64 -10.66 -4.70
C SER A 128 -4.70 -12.03 -5.37
N ILE A 129 -4.74 -13.08 -4.55
CA ILE A 129 -4.87 -14.48 -4.99
C ILE A 129 -6.21 -15.00 -4.53
N LYS A 130 -6.93 -15.64 -5.43
CA LYS A 130 -8.15 -16.40 -5.13
C LYS A 130 -7.82 -17.88 -5.09
N GLY A 131 -8.16 -18.57 -4.00
CA GLY A 131 -7.91 -19.99 -3.86
C GLY A 131 -8.30 -20.53 -2.48
N LYS A 132 -8.08 -21.82 -2.27
CA LYS A 132 -8.25 -22.46 -0.96
C LYS A 132 -7.12 -22.02 -0.04
N ILE A 133 -7.43 -21.84 1.25
CA ILE A 133 -6.49 -21.32 2.25
C ILE A 133 -5.19 -22.14 2.35
N ASP A 134 -5.30 -23.46 2.29
CA ASP A 134 -4.16 -24.37 2.46
C ASP A 134 -3.24 -24.38 1.22
N ALA A 135 -3.73 -23.89 0.08
CA ALA A 135 -2.98 -23.81 -1.18
C ALA A 135 -2.32 -22.44 -1.39
N ILE A 136 -2.69 -21.41 -0.60
CA ILE A 136 -2.14 -20.08 -0.74
C ILE A 136 -0.83 -19.98 0.03
N PRO A 137 0.30 -19.62 -0.63
CA PRO A 137 1.57 -19.46 0.06
C PRO A 137 1.54 -18.24 0.99
N PRO A 138 2.28 -18.27 2.10
CA PRO A 138 2.33 -17.14 3.04
C PRO A 138 2.99 -15.89 2.43
N ARG A 139 3.83 -16.06 1.44
CA ARG A 139 4.49 -14.99 0.66
C ARG A 139 4.83 -15.50 -0.73
N ILE A 140 4.98 -14.59 -1.67
CA ILE A 140 5.43 -14.88 -3.03
C ILE A 140 6.88 -14.41 -3.13
N GLU A 141 7.77 -15.34 -3.43
CA GLU A 141 9.20 -15.05 -3.61
C GLU A 141 9.48 -14.89 -5.09
N VAL A 142 10.07 -13.77 -5.48
CA VAL A 142 10.45 -13.46 -6.85
C VAL A 142 11.95 -13.24 -6.91
N ASP A 143 12.65 -14.09 -7.65
CA ASP A 143 14.08 -13.96 -7.86
C ASP A 143 14.38 -12.91 -8.94
N ILE A 144 15.11 -11.87 -8.54
CA ILE A 144 15.54 -10.77 -9.42
C ILE A 144 17.00 -10.88 -9.86
N SER A 145 17.67 -11.99 -9.55
CA SER A 145 19.11 -12.17 -9.84
C SER A 145 19.46 -12.15 -11.32
N GLN A 146 18.49 -12.35 -12.21
CA GLN A 146 18.68 -12.31 -13.66
C GLN A 146 18.11 -11.03 -14.30
N LEU A 147 17.56 -10.10 -13.52
CA LEU A 147 16.87 -8.92 -14.04
C LEU A 147 17.88 -7.87 -14.52
N ARG A 148 17.92 -7.65 -15.84
CA ARG A 148 18.79 -6.68 -16.52
C ARG A 148 18.13 -5.32 -16.65
N LEU A 149 18.92 -4.31 -17.05
CA LEU A 149 18.42 -2.97 -17.38
C LEU A 149 17.32 -3.04 -18.46
N GLY A 150 16.22 -2.31 -18.24
CA GLY A 150 15.11 -2.23 -19.19
C GLY A 150 14.20 -3.46 -19.22
N HIS A 151 14.45 -4.48 -18.38
CA HIS A 151 13.61 -5.66 -18.30
C HIS A 151 12.64 -5.60 -17.13
N SER A 152 11.52 -6.28 -17.25
CA SER A 152 10.49 -6.43 -16.22
C SER A 152 10.11 -7.89 -16.03
N ILE A 153 9.67 -8.23 -14.82
CA ILE A 153 9.07 -9.51 -14.49
C ILE A 153 7.57 -9.28 -14.36
N HIS A 154 6.77 -10.12 -15.02
CA HIS A 154 5.32 -10.05 -15.02
C HIS A 154 4.71 -11.14 -14.14
N LEU A 155 3.41 -11.03 -13.83
CA LEU A 155 2.70 -12.05 -13.05
C LEU A 155 2.70 -13.42 -13.74
N SER A 156 2.75 -13.48 -15.09
CA SER A 156 2.87 -14.71 -15.88
C SER A 156 4.10 -15.53 -15.54
N ASP A 157 5.19 -14.87 -15.12
CA ASP A 157 6.48 -15.52 -14.84
C ASP A 157 6.50 -16.16 -13.45
N ILE A 158 5.52 -15.84 -12.62
CA ILE A 158 5.43 -16.28 -11.24
C ILE A 158 4.52 -17.51 -11.13
N LYS A 159 5.10 -18.63 -10.73
CA LYS A 159 4.36 -19.87 -10.49
C LYS A 159 3.88 -19.92 -9.04
N ILE A 160 2.57 -20.10 -8.85
CA ILE A 160 1.98 -20.37 -7.53
C ILE A 160 1.41 -21.78 -7.49
N SER A 161 1.64 -22.49 -6.38
CA SER A 161 1.22 -23.88 -6.22
C SER A 161 -0.29 -24.06 -6.00
N GLY A 162 -1.02 -22.96 -5.74
CA GLY A 162 -2.46 -23.04 -5.52
C GLY A 162 -3.15 -21.70 -5.58
N GLY A 163 -4.20 -21.62 -6.40
CA GLY A 163 -4.98 -20.42 -6.60
C GLY A 163 -4.71 -19.72 -7.92
N HIS A 164 -5.47 -18.65 -8.16
CA HIS A 164 -5.39 -17.84 -9.37
C HIS A 164 -5.17 -16.37 -9.00
N PHE A 165 -4.34 -15.68 -9.76
CA PHE A 165 -4.21 -14.24 -9.66
C PHE A 165 -5.50 -13.57 -10.14
N LEU A 166 -5.94 -12.53 -9.44
CA LEU A 166 -7.08 -11.72 -9.88
C LEU A 166 -6.68 -10.63 -10.88
N LEU A 167 -5.40 -10.33 -10.95
CA LEU A 167 -4.86 -9.35 -11.89
C LEU A 167 -4.50 -10.02 -13.22
N PRO A 168 -4.49 -9.27 -14.33
CA PRO A 168 -4.04 -9.76 -15.63
C PRO A 168 -2.60 -10.30 -15.57
N PRO A 169 -2.29 -11.37 -16.32
CA PRO A 169 -0.96 -11.99 -16.33
C PRO A 169 0.14 -11.05 -16.84
N ASP A 170 -0.19 -10.10 -17.71
CA ASP A 170 0.74 -9.12 -18.27
C ASP A 170 1.10 -7.97 -17.31
N THR A 171 0.55 -7.97 -16.09
CA THR A 171 0.83 -6.92 -15.12
C THR A 171 2.28 -7.01 -14.65
N PRO A 172 3.10 -5.95 -14.78
CA PRO A 172 4.47 -5.94 -14.30
C PRO A 172 4.51 -5.94 -12.77
N VAL A 173 5.35 -6.78 -12.20
CA VAL A 173 5.58 -6.90 -10.76
C VAL A 173 6.76 -6.04 -10.35
N VAL A 174 7.87 -6.18 -11.06
CA VAL A 174 9.10 -5.44 -10.83
C VAL A 174 9.77 -5.12 -12.16
N SER A 175 10.35 -3.94 -12.28
CA SER A 175 11.13 -3.53 -13.45
C SER A 175 12.41 -2.83 -13.05
N VAL A 176 13.41 -2.86 -13.92
CA VAL A 176 14.64 -2.07 -13.77
C VAL A 176 14.65 -0.99 -14.83
N LEU A 177 14.41 0.24 -14.40
CA LEU A 177 14.38 1.40 -15.27
C LEU A 177 15.81 1.94 -15.51
N VAL A 178 16.05 2.37 -16.74
CA VAL A 178 17.27 3.12 -17.08
C VAL A 178 17.06 4.57 -16.59
N PRO A 179 17.91 5.09 -15.68
CA PRO A 179 17.80 6.48 -15.29
C PRO A 179 18.01 7.35 -16.54
N LYS A 180 17.02 8.16 -16.90
CA LYS A 180 17.25 9.27 -17.85
C LYS A 180 18.23 10.21 -17.17
N LYS A 181 19.50 10.11 -17.55
CA LYS A 181 20.48 11.16 -17.28
C LYS A 181 19.84 12.43 -17.83
N LEU A 182 19.53 13.39 -16.96
CA LEU A 182 19.24 14.74 -17.41
C LEU A 182 20.44 15.11 -18.25
N GLU A 183 20.25 15.21 -19.57
CA GLU A 183 21.24 15.85 -20.44
C GLU A 183 21.45 17.21 -19.81
N GLU A 184 22.63 17.38 -19.21
CA GLU A 184 23.14 18.68 -18.88
C GLU A 184 22.99 19.52 -20.15
N VAL A 185 22.10 20.50 -20.08
CA VAL A 185 22.03 21.58 -21.05
C VAL A 185 23.43 22.11 -21.11
N LYS A 186 24.20 21.70 -22.15
CA LYS A 186 25.46 22.34 -22.48
C LYS A 186 25.16 23.83 -22.57
N PRO A 187 25.86 24.69 -21.82
CA PRO A 187 25.73 26.11 -22.02
C PRO A 187 26.06 26.36 -23.49
N ALA A 188 25.13 26.89 -24.24
CA ALA A 188 25.36 27.37 -25.57
C ALA A 188 26.48 28.38 -25.45
N GLU A 189 27.60 28.06 -26.07
CA GLU A 189 28.76 28.88 -26.25
C GLU A 189 28.30 30.18 -26.92
N VAL A 190 28.23 31.24 -26.10
CA VAL A 190 27.94 32.59 -26.57
C VAL A 190 29.20 33.07 -27.25
N THR A 191 29.27 32.99 -28.56
CA THR A 191 30.27 33.73 -29.34
C THR A 191 29.98 35.21 -29.21
N PRO A 192 30.95 36.00 -28.72
CA PRO A 192 30.82 37.46 -28.71
C PRO A 192 31.14 38.04 -30.08
N THR A 193 30.18 38.68 -30.71
CA THR A 193 30.46 39.58 -31.81
C THR A 193 30.22 41.00 -31.31
N PRO A 194 31.23 41.88 -31.48
CA PRO A 194 31.21 43.22 -30.92
C PRO A 194 30.70 44.30 -31.87
N ALA A 195 30.42 45.42 -31.26
CA ALA A 195 30.23 46.78 -31.83
C ALA A 195 28.79 47.14 -32.27
N GLN A 196 28.27 48.16 -31.89
CA GLN A 196 28.42 49.48 -31.27
C GLN A 196 27.18 50.33 -31.61
N PRO A 197 27.08 51.58 -31.19
CA PRO A 197 25.96 52.04 -30.37
C PRO A 197 25.10 53.09 -31.14
N GLU A 198 24.16 53.58 -30.43
CA GLU A 198 23.45 54.90 -30.55
C GLU A 198 21.95 54.71 -30.48
N ALA A 199 21.35 55.18 -29.54
CA ALA A 199 21.04 56.49 -29.01
C ALA A 199 19.53 56.74 -29.03
N VAL A 200 19.12 57.37 -27.95
CA VAL A 200 17.95 58.27 -27.82
C VAL A 200 16.62 57.61 -27.50
N ALA A 201 16.28 57.60 -26.27
CA ALA A 201 15.62 58.60 -25.44
C ALA A 201 14.09 58.71 -25.58
N LYS A 202 13.51 58.71 -24.40
CA LYS A 202 12.23 59.35 -24.06
C LYS A 202 10.95 58.64 -24.50
N GLU A 203 9.94 58.57 -23.75
CA GLU A 203 9.39 59.33 -22.62
C GLU A 203 8.20 58.58 -22.05
N LYS A 204 8.16 58.62 -20.72
CA LYS A 204 6.99 58.99 -19.89
C LYS A 204 5.71 58.21 -20.04
N LYS A 205 5.31 57.69 -18.94
CA LYS A 205 4.49 58.26 -17.84
C LYS A 205 3.00 58.01 -18.00
N GLU A 206 2.48 57.60 -16.92
CA GLU A 206 1.17 57.91 -16.30
C GLU A 206 -0.02 57.18 -16.89
N GLU A 207 -0.94 56.72 -16.21
CA GLU A 207 -1.57 56.98 -14.89
C GLU A 207 -2.44 55.80 -14.56
N LYS A 208 -2.43 55.26 -13.37
CA LYS A 208 -3.26 55.64 -12.23
C LYS A 208 -4.75 55.48 -12.42
N GLU A 209 -5.25 54.68 -11.51
CA GLU A 209 -6.47 54.94 -10.70
C GLU A 209 -7.87 54.78 -11.30
N GLY A 210 -8.64 54.17 -10.52
CA GLY A 210 -10.08 54.38 -10.47
C GLY A 210 -10.88 53.13 -10.15
N GLU A 211 -10.93 52.90 -8.88
CA GLU A 211 -12.16 53.04 -8.06
C GLU A 211 -13.28 52.02 -8.35
N GLU A 212 -13.43 51.17 -7.37
CA GLU A 212 -14.43 51.22 -6.30
C GLU A 212 -15.89 51.23 -6.75
N LYS A 213 -16.58 50.34 -6.16
CA LYS A 213 -17.96 50.44 -5.61
C LYS A 213 -19.09 49.67 -6.26
N LYS A 214 -19.71 49.00 -5.31
CA LYS A 214 -21.16 48.68 -5.12
C LYS A 214 -21.62 47.41 -5.84
N GLY A 215 -22.16 46.48 -5.16
CA GLY A 215 -22.96 46.49 -3.94
C GLY A 215 -24.24 45.72 -4.22
N LYS A 216 -24.45 44.75 -3.54
CA LYS A 216 -25.66 44.31 -2.89
C LYS A 216 -25.59 42.84 -2.56
#